data_8d2d721d583798b1c7167f743679f645
#
_entry.id   8d2d721d583798b1c7167f743679f645
#
_cell.length_a   1.000
_cell.length_b   1.000
_cell.length_c   1.000
_cell.angle_alpha   90.00
_cell.angle_beta   90.00
_cell.angle_gamma   90.00
#
_symmetry.space_group_name_H-M   'P 1'
#
loop_
_entity.id
_entity.type
_entity.pdbx_description
1 polymer ?
#
loop_
_entity_poly.entity_id
_entity_poly.type
_entity_poly.pdbx_seq_one_letter_code
_entity_poly.pdbx_strand_id
1 'polypeptide(L)'
;MKFTISTYDLRTFTSVLWFIEKLKNNNTHHFFAGECIHHDVEDNKIIDFAAYDTDFKFIYEENNIHIKRIKYGEPVFIGSRCEVGQYEELILEFIDDENIIDNDSDKLSDDKKIALMKKFIIEAKEKFDENKRFKTTKDKLILWSYSDCYWEDIKRINKRKFDTVILDPDVKGEIHSMIHKYNNKEYKEKLKSFGINHKLNLVLSGLPGTGKSSLMFSIASLLRKDIATIDFNNKGLTDHSFIVALNKIPKDCLFVLEDIDALYIERDKTHDNRVSFSCILNFLDGVYSKEDLVTIITTNHLSKLDKAIIRPMRIDKIIKFTFCSKYQYDNIFDKFFPDNKELMTNIYKIIKNKKFTTSMLQKWFITYLDEPKELLENVKLFEELINVTSDKDYNMFN
;
A
#
# COMPACT_ATOMS: atom_id res chain seq x y z
N MET A 1 35.74 -4.88 20.52
CA MET A 1 34.40 -4.28 20.79
C MET A 1 33.34 -5.18 20.20
N LYS A 2 32.31 -5.54 20.99
CA LYS A 2 31.19 -6.41 20.56
C LYS A 2 29.91 -5.61 20.34
N PHE A 3 29.19 -5.92 19.25
CA PHE A 3 27.87 -5.40 18.97
C PHE A 3 26.89 -6.56 18.89
N THR A 4 25.77 -6.47 19.58
CA THR A 4 24.77 -7.53 19.61
C THR A 4 23.48 -7.06 18.98
N ILE A 5 22.93 -7.85 18.07
CA ILE A 5 21.60 -7.64 17.44
C ILE A 5 20.76 -8.87 17.76
N SER A 6 19.64 -8.67 18.40
CA SER A 6 18.77 -9.77 18.83
C SER A 6 17.50 -9.89 17.99
N THR A 7 16.84 -11.03 18.06
CA THR A 7 15.54 -11.26 17.43
C THR A 7 14.40 -10.42 18.02
N TYR A 8 14.62 -9.68 19.11
CA TYR A 8 13.67 -8.66 19.57
C TYR A 8 13.52 -7.51 18.57
N ASP A 9 14.57 -7.16 17.80
CA ASP A 9 14.46 -6.33 16.60
C ASP A 9 14.59 -7.21 15.35
N LEU A 10 13.56 -8.00 15.09
CA LEU A 10 13.54 -8.98 14.00
C LEU A 10 13.87 -8.34 12.64
N ARG A 11 13.42 -7.09 12.41
CA ARG A 11 13.71 -6.38 11.16
C ARG A 11 15.20 -6.10 10.99
N THR A 12 15.87 -5.60 12.03
CA THR A 12 17.34 -5.36 12.00
C THR A 12 18.09 -6.67 11.86
N PHE A 13 17.70 -7.67 12.65
CA PHE A 13 18.31 -9.00 12.63
C PHE A 13 18.25 -9.62 11.22
N THR A 14 17.08 -9.65 10.61
CA THR A 14 16.86 -10.22 9.27
C THR A 14 17.58 -9.41 8.19
N SER A 15 17.56 -8.07 8.27
CA SER A 15 18.23 -7.21 7.30
C SER A 15 19.74 -7.41 7.32
N VAL A 16 20.32 -7.52 8.49
CA VAL A 16 21.77 -7.72 8.66
C VAL A 16 22.19 -9.10 8.17
N LEU A 17 21.47 -10.16 8.51
CA LEU A 17 21.73 -11.51 8.00
C LEU A 17 21.71 -11.55 6.47
N TRP A 18 20.67 -10.97 5.87
CA TRP A 18 20.54 -10.91 4.42
C TRP A 18 21.69 -10.10 3.77
N PHE A 19 22.06 -8.97 4.37
CA PHE A 19 23.12 -8.11 3.84
C PHE A 19 24.48 -8.78 3.88
N ILE A 20 24.81 -9.44 4.99
CA ILE A 20 26.03 -10.22 5.13
C ILE A 20 26.09 -11.33 4.09
N GLU A 21 24.98 -11.98 3.82
CA GLU A 21 24.87 -12.99 2.78
C GLU A 21 25.25 -12.43 1.40
N LYS A 22 24.84 -11.19 1.12
CA LYS A 22 25.19 -10.51 -0.14
C LYS A 22 26.64 -10.05 -0.21
N LEU A 23 27.26 -9.72 0.92
CA LEU A 23 28.68 -9.37 0.98
C LEU A 23 29.59 -10.59 0.78
N LYS A 24 29.11 -11.79 1.05
CA LYS A 24 29.85 -13.06 0.88
C LYS A 24 30.14 -13.46 -0.56
N ASN A 25 29.73 -12.70 -1.56
CA ASN A 25 29.97 -13.06 -2.95
C ASN A 25 31.46 -13.41 -3.14
N ASN A 26 31.76 -14.68 -3.15
CA ASN A 26 32.60 -15.41 -4.08
C ASN A 26 33.25 -16.68 -3.58
N ASN A 27 33.25 -17.16 -2.37
CA ASN A 27 34.05 -18.36 -2.11
C ASN A 27 33.76 -19.16 -0.84
N THR A 28 32.54 -19.47 -0.45
CA THR A 28 32.39 -20.69 0.40
C THR A 28 30.95 -21.20 0.45
N HIS A 29 30.80 -22.47 0.10
CA HIS A 29 29.55 -23.22 0.09
C HIS A 29 29.23 -23.77 1.46
N HIS A 30 28.37 -23.13 2.22
CA HIS A 30 27.59 -23.77 3.29
C HIS A 30 26.31 -22.95 3.49
N PHE A 31 25.27 -23.30 2.72
CA PHE A 31 23.94 -22.71 2.85
C PHE A 31 23.00 -23.77 3.39
N PHE A 32 22.22 -23.44 4.41
CA PHE A 32 20.97 -24.11 4.69
C PHE A 32 19.82 -23.18 4.31
N ALA A 33 18.92 -23.69 3.49
CA ALA A 33 17.65 -23.05 3.22
C ALA A 33 16.84 -23.04 4.53
N GLY A 34 16.71 -21.87 5.14
CA GLY A 34 15.77 -21.66 6.24
C GLY A 34 14.47 -21.11 5.64
N GLU A 35 13.37 -21.78 5.89
CA GLU A 35 12.07 -21.19 5.64
C GLU A 35 11.96 -19.93 6.51
N CYS A 36 11.91 -18.77 5.88
CA CYS A 36 11.43 -17.59 6.55
C CYS A 36 9.93 -17.77 6.72
N ILE A 37 9.47 -18.02 7.95
CA ILE A 37 8.06 -18.12 8.29
C ILE A 37 7.46 -16.71 8.29
N HIS A 38 7.48 -16.08 7.13
CA HIS A 38 6.51 -15.10 6.72
C HIS A 38 5.65 -15.80 5.66
N HIS A 39 4.43 -16.13 6.02
CA HIS A 39 3.44 -16.70 5.11
C HIS A 39 3.17 -15.74 3.95
N ASP A 40 4.01 -15.76 2.94
CA ASP A 40 3.66 -15.45 1.58
C ASP A 40 3.31 -16.78 0.90
N VAL A 41 2.04 -17.16 0.97
CA VAL A 41 1.51 -18.45 0.50
C VAL A 41 1.61 -18.63 -1.02
N GLU A 42 2.07 -17.65 -1.79
CA GLU A 42 2.11 -17.73 -3.25
C GLU A 42 3.52 -17.80 -3.88
N ASP A 43 4.57 -17.53 -3.15
CA ASP A 43 5.94 -17.68 -3.67
C ASP A 43 6.77 -18.54 -2.71
N ASN A 44 6.86 -19.83 -2.97
CA ASN A 44 7.85 -20.76 -2.40
C ASN A 44 9.29 -20.33 -2.76
N LYS A 45 9.68 -19.10 -2.44
CA LYS A 45 11.05 -18.62 -2.60
C LYS A 45 11.77 -18.71 -1.28
N ILE A 46 12.60 -19.72 -1.20
CA ILE A 46 13.61 -19.87 -0.17
C ILE A 46 14.48 -18.61 -0.18
N ILE A 47 14.43 -17.84 0.93
CA ILE A 47 15.39 -16.78 1.17
C ILE A 47 16.57 -17.46 1.87
N ASP A 48 17.71 -17.49 1.20
CA ASP A 48 18.94 -18.03 1.78
C ASP A 48 19.40 -17.12 2.92
N PHE A 49 19.36 -17.62 4.14
CA PHE A 49 19.96 -17.00 5.31
C PHE A 49 21.24 -17.72 5.69
N ALA A 50 22.14 -17.01 6.37
CA ALA A 50 23.30 -17.62 6.97
C ALA A 50 22.88 -18.76 7.91
N ALA A 51 23.50 -19.92 7.76
CA ALA A 51 23.18 -21.11 8.57
C ALA A 51 23.30 -20.86 10.07
N TYR A 52 22.58 -21.64 10.86
CA TYR A 52 22.72 -21.63 12.32
C TYR A 52 24.14 -22.02 12.71
N ASP A 53 24.64 -21.43 13.79
CA ASP A 53 25.99 -21.61 14.31
C ASP A 53 27.11 -21.17 13.35
N THR A 54 26.80 -20.18 12.47
CA THR A 54 27.82 -19.62 11.60
C THR A 54 28.73 -18.71 12.37
N ASP A 55 29.99 -19.05 12.29
CA ASP A 55 31.14 -18.30 12.78
C ASP A 55 32.00 -17.98 11.56
N PHE A 56 31.95 -16.73 11.07
CA PHE A 56 32.72 -16.37 9.89
C PHE A 56 33.15 -14.90 9.89
N LYS A 57 34.15 -14.62 9.06
CA LYS A 57 34.74 -13.28 8.89
C LYS A 57 34.29 -12.70 7.54
N PHE A 58 34.02 -11.42 7.51
CA PHE A 58 33.75 -10.68 6.27
C PHE A 58 34.41 -9.30 6.33
N ILE A 59 34.64 -8.70 5.19
CA ILE A 59 35.24 -7.37 5.06
C ILE A 59 34.14 -6.34 4.78
N TYR A 60 34.13 -5.28 5.58
CA TYR A 60 33.27 -4.11 5.35
C TYR A 60 34.09 -2.83 5.49
N GLU A 61 34.12 -2.00 4.43
CA GLU A 61 34.95 -0.79 4.35
C GLU A 61 36.39 -1.02 4.87
N GLU A 62 37.07 -2.01 4.28
CA GLU A 62 38.47 -2.40 4.60
C GLU A 62 38.66 -2.96 6.02
N ASN A 63 37.61 -3.11 6.82
CA ASN A 63 37.70 -3.66 8.15
C ASN A 63 37.22 -5.11 8.19
N ASN A 64 38.02 -5.96 8.88
CA ASN A 64 37.67 -7.34 9.13
C ASN A 64 36.64 -7.41 10.27
N ILE A 65 35.45 -7.94 9.99
CA ILE A 65 34.37 -8.13 10.96
C ILE A 65 34.11 -9.63 11.11
N HIS A 66 34.10 -10.07 12.34
CA HIS A 66 33.72 -11.42 12.73
C HIS A 66 32.27 -11.42 13.14
N ILE A 67 31.47 -12.36 12.64
CA ILE A 67 30.08 -12.55 13.03
C ILE A 67 29.86 -13.95 13.57
N LYS A 68 29.10 -14.01 14.64
CA LYS A 68 28.63 -15.23 15.26
C LYS A 68 27.13 -15.16 15.48
N ARG A 69 26.39 -16.19 15.08
CA ARG A 69 24.97 -16.34 15.36
C ARG A 69 24.78 -17.36 16.46
N ILE A 70 24.10 -16.98 17.54
CA ILE A 70 23.91 -17.80 18.74
C ILE A 70 22.41 -17.94 18.98
N LYS A 71 21.98 -19.17 19.26
CA LYS A 71 20.62 -19.50 19.72
C LYS A 71 20.61 -19.64 21.23
N TYR A 72 19.54 -19.20 21.85
CA TYR A 72 19.30 -19.32 23.28
C TYR A 72 17.98 -20.04 23.56
N GLY A 73 18.05 -21.03 24.45
CA GLY A 73 16.89 -21.73 24.96
C GLY A 73 16.16 -22.61 23.96
N GLU A 74 15.02 -23.12 24.39
CA GLU A 74 14.12 -23.91 23.56
C GLU A 74 13.19 -23.01 22.73
N PRO A 75 12.72 -23.47 21.55
CA PRO A 75 11.74 -22.75 20.76
C PRO A 75 10.47 -22.46 21.57
N VAL A 76 10.00 -21.22 21.52
CA VAL A 76 8.77 -20.78 22.22
C VAL A 76 7.75 -20.34 21.21
N PHE A 77 6.46 -20.57 21.49
CA PHE A 77 5.39 -20.03 20.71
C PHE A 77 5.33 -18.51 20.86
N ILE A 78 5.40 -17.78 19.73
CA ILE A 78 5.37 -16.33 19.69
C ILE A 78 4.07 -15.90 19.01
N GLY A 79 3.23 -15.16 19.75
CA GLY A 79 2.01 -14.55 19.24
C GLY A 79 0.82 -15.47 19.06
N SER A 80 -0.29 -14.92 18.57
CA SER A 80 -1.58 -15.60 18.39
C SER A 80 -1.63 -16.58 17.21
N ARG A 81 -0.61 -16.60 16.36
CA ARG A 81 -0.53 -17.42 15.12
C ARG A 81 0.20 -18.75 15.28
N CYS A 82 0.48 -19.18 16.49
CA CYS A 82 1.24 -20.42 16.75
C CYS A 82 2.62 -20.47 16.05
N GLU A 83 3.25 -19.34 15.83
CA GLU A 83 4.61 -19.27 15.29
C GLU A 83 5.59 -19.76 16.36
N VAL A 84 6.48 -20.67 15.97
CA VAL A 84 7.55 -21.13 16.85
C VAL A 84 8.77 -20.26 16.62
N GLY A 85 9.09 -19.42 17.59
CA GLY A 85 10.29 -18.57 17.56
C GLY A 85 11.32 -19.03 18.59
N GLN A 86 12.56 -18.83 18.26
CA GLN A 86 13.67 -19.02 19.18
C GLN A 86 14.41 -17.70 19.33
N TYR A 87 14.84 -17.39 20.56
CA TYR A 87 15.65 -16.20 20.79
C TYR A 87 17.05 -16.41 20.21
N GLU A 88 17.46 -15.48 19.37
CA GLU A 88 18.76 -15.53 18.70
C GLU A 88 19.45 -14.17 18.77
N GLU A 89 20.77 -14.22 18.74
CA GLU A 89 21.63 -13.03 18.70
C GLU A 89 22.66 -13.16 17.59
N LEU A 90 22.93 -12.04 16.92
CA LEU A 90 24.09 -11.84 16.06
C LEU A 90 25.13 -11.02 16.84
N ILE A 91 26.28 -11.60 17.05
CA ILE A 91 27.41 -10.92 17.66
C ILE A 91 28.37 -10.54 16.54
N LEU A 92 28.66 -9.24 16.42
CA LEU A 92 29.63 -8.70 15.46
C LEU A 92 30.80 -8.11 16.22
N GLU A 93 32.02 -8.52 15.85
CA GLU A 93 33.27 -8.07 16.46
C GLU A 93 34.23 -7.61 15.38
N PHE A 94 34.94 -6.49 15.62
CA PHE A 94 36.07 -6.10 14.80
C PHE A 94 37.26 -6.99 15.14
N ILE A 95 37.94 -7.52 14.10
CA ILE A 95 39.16 -8.29 14.24
C ILE A 95 40.32 -7.34 13.98
N ASP A 96 41.13 -7.11 14.98
CA ASP A 96 42.41 -6.45 14.78
C ASP A 96 43.38 -7.50 14.19
N ASP A 97 43.98 -7.26 13.02
CA ASP A 97 44.95 -8.18 12.41
C ASP A 97 46.19 -8.31 13.32
N GLU A 98 46.35 -9.48 13.90
CA GLU A 98 47.49 -9.79 14.82
C GLU A 98 48.86 -9.72 14.12
N ASN A 99 48.92 -9.52 12.79
CA ASN A 99 50.17 -9.53 12.01
C ASN A 99 50.71 -8.13 11.67
N ILE A 100 50.14 -7.06 12.18
CA ILE A 100 50.73 -5.73 12.02
C ILE A 100 51.48 -5.37 13.28
N ILE A 101 52.78 -5.73 13.27
CA ILE A 101 53.75 -5.35 14.29
C ILE A 101 53.91 -3.83 14.25
N ASP A 102 53.69 -3.21 15.41
CA ASP A 102 54.15 -1.89 15.80
C ASP A 102 53.75 -0.69 14.93
N ASN A 103 52.48 -0.26 15.05
CA ASN A 103 52.21 1.18 15.16
C ASN A 103 50.81 1.38 15.79
N ASP A 104 50.76 1.89 16.99
CA ASP A 104 49.55 2.22 17.77
C ASP A 104 48.67 3.27 17.09
N SER A 105 49.10 3.82 15.93
CA SER A 105 48.40 4.82 15.15
C SER A 105 47.29 4.28 14.23
N ASP A 106 47.24 2.96 13.97
CA ASP A 106 46.31 2.36 12.99
C ASP A 106 45.13 1.62 13.61
N LYS A 107 45.05 1.56 14.94
CA LYS A 107 43.84 1.00 15.60
C LYS A 107 42.67 1.94 15.51
N LEU A 108 41.58 1.45 14.93
CA LEU A 108 40.31 2.18 14.88
C LEU A 108 39.85 2.53 16.31
N SER A 109 39.64 3.82 16.57
CA SER A 109 39.09 4.24 17.88
C SER A 109 37.68 3.67 18.08
N ASP A 110 37.26 3.47 19.32
CA ASP A 110 35.95 2.91 19.64
C ASP A 110 34.79 3.74 19.05
N ASP A 111 34.94 5.07 19.01
CA ASP A 111 33.94 5.96 18.37
C ASP A 111 33.80 5.69 16.86
N LYS A 112 34.92 5.44 16.17
CA LYS A 112 34.93 5.08 14.75
C LYS A 112 34.33 3.71 14.52
N LYS A 113 34.61 2.72 15.38
CA LYS A 113 33.99 1.38 15.34
C LYS A 113 32.47 1.47 15.52
N ILE A 114 31.99 2.29 16.45
CA ILE A 114 30.55 2.54 16.66
C ILE A 114 29.91 3.20 15.43
N ALA A 115 30.54 4.24 14.89
CA ALA A 115 30.05 4.93 13.71
C ALA A 115 29.97 4.01 12.50
N LEU A 116 31.00 3.18 12.27
CA LEU A 116 31.05 2.22 11.18
C LEU A 116 29.96 1.14 11.32
N MET A 117 29.75 0.62 12.52
CA MET A 117 28.70 -0.38 12.77
C MET A 117 27.29 0.19 12.59
N LYS A 118 27.03 1.42 13.03
CA LYS A 118 25.77 2.12 12.76
C LYS A 118 25.52 2.26 11.27
N LYS A 119 26.54 2.68 10.51
CA LYS A 119 26.49 2.80 9.05
C LYS A 119 26.16 1.47 8.40
N PHE A 120 26.85 0.40 8.80
CA PHE A 120 26.60 -0.96 8.32
C PHE A 120 25.15 -1.41 8.54
N ILE A 121 24.59 -1.20 9.74
CA ILE A 121 23.22 -1.58 10.07
C ILE A 121 22.21 -0.77 9.23
N ILE A 122 22.45 0.53 9.05
CA ILE A 122 21.59 1.40 8.23
C ILE A 122 21.63 0.92 6.78
N GLU A 123 22.80 0.71 6.21
CA GLU A 123 22.97 0.23 4.85
C GLU A 123 22.33 -1.15 4.63
N ALA A 124 22.48 -2.06 5.60
CA ALA A 124 21.85 -3.38 5.57
C ALA A 124 20.31 -3.25 5.50
N LYS A 125 19.72 -2.37 6.31
CA LYS A 125 18.27 -2.12 6.29
C LYS A 125 17.79 -1.52 4.97
N GLU A 126 18.50 -0.52 4.47
CA GLU A 126 18.15 0.16 3.21
C GLU A 126 18.20 -0.80 2.01
N LYS A 127 19.31 -1.54 1.86
CA LYS A 127 19.47 -2.51 0.77
C LYS A 127 18.51 -3.69 0.87
N PHE A 128 18.19 -4.15 2.08
CA PHE A 128 17.19 -5.19 2.29
C PHE A 128 15.79 -4.71 1.87
N ASP A 129 15.41 -3.50 2.28
CA ASP A 129 14.13 -2.90 1.90
C ASP A 129 14.07 -2.67 0.37
N GLU A 130 15.15 -2.19 -0.24
CA GLU A 130 15.24 -2.06 -1.70
C GLU A 130 15.09 -3.41 -2.40
N ASN A 131 15.77 -4.45 -1.93
CA ASN A 131 15.67 -5.79 -2.53
C ASN A 131 14.27 -6.39 -2.36
N LYS A 132 13.62 -6.21 -1.21
CA LYS A 132 12.20 -6.56 -1.04
C LYS A 132 11.33 -5.82 -2.07
N ARG A 133 11.54 -4.53 -2.26
CA ARG A 133 10.84 -3.72 -3.27
C ARG A 133 11.12 -4.23 -4.69
N PHE A 134 12.37 -4.53 -5.03
CA PHE A 134 12.75 -5.00 -6.38
C PHE A 134 12.17 -6.38 -6.72
N LYS A 135 12.17 -7.32 -5.76
CA LYS A 135 11.69 -8.69 -5.99
C LYS A 135 10.15 -8.80 -6.00
N THR A 136 9.46 -7.94 -5.24
CA THR A 136 8.00 -8.08 -5.06
C THR A 136 7.16 -7.08 -5.83
N THR A 137 7.72 -5.97 -6.33
CA THR A 137 6.90 -4.81 -6.75
C THR A 137 7.05 -4.40 -8.21
N LYS A 138 7.78 -5.14 -9.07
CA LYS A 138 7.88 -4.69 -10.47
C LYS A 138 6.50 -4.54 -11.10
N ASP A 139 5.54 -5.43 -10.75
CA ASP A 139 4.20 -5.43 -11.33
C ASP A 139 3.04 -5.48 -10.31
N LYS A 140 3.32 -5.49 -9.00
CA LYS A 140 2.30 -5.58 -7.95
C LYS A 140 2.41 -4.43 -6.94
N LEU A 141 1.29 -4.09 -6.29
CA LEU A 141 1.20 -3.21 -5.12
C LEU A 141 0.89 -4.07 -3.90
N ILE A 142 1.37 -3.66 -2.75
CA ILE A 142 1.01 -4.29 -1.47
C ILE A 142 -0.20 -3.56 -0.90
N LEU A 143 -1.19 -4.32 -0.45
CA LEU A 143 -2.29 -3.82 0.34
C LEU A 143 -1.99 -4.07 1.81
N TRP A 144 -1.84 -2.99 2.57
CA TRP A 144 -1.63 -2.99 4.00
C TRP A 144 -2.96 -2.73 4.70
N SER A 145 -3.25 -3.49 5.76
CA SER A 145 -4.36 -3.23 6.66
C SER A 145 -3.87 -3.04 8.08
N TYR A 146 -4.53 -2.15 8.81
CA TYR A 146 -4.23 -1.92 10.21
C TYR A 146 -5.18 -2.73 11.10
N SER A 147 -4.61 -3.67 11.87
CA SER A 147 -5.32 -4.47 12.85
C SER A 147 -4.42 -4.69 14.07
N ASP A 148 -5.00 -4.87 15.24
CA ASP A 148 -4.29 -5.23 16.48
C ASP A 148 -3.06 -4.36 16.78
N CYS A 149 -3.15 -3.04 16.50
CA CYS A 149 -2.12 -2.04 16.73
C CYS A 149 -0.89 -2.09 15.80
N TYR A 150 -0.93 -2.83 14.71
CA TYR A 150 0.13 -2.87 13.70
C TYR A 150 -0.40 -2.94 12.26
N TRP A 151 0.49 -2.68 11.28
CA TRP A 151 0.20 -2.78 9.86
C TRP A 151 0.62 -4.14 9.33
N GLU A 152 -0.32 -4.89 8.73
CA GLU A 152 -0.07 -6.15 8.05
C GLU A 152 -0.15 -6.00 6.53
N ASP A 153 0.72 -6.68 5.79
CA ASP A 153 0.56 -6.86 4.36
C ASP A 153 -0.40 -8.04 4.10
N ILE A 154 -1.62 -7.71 3.72
CA ILE A 154 -2.68 -8.71 3.58
C ILE A 154 -2.82 -9.26 2.17
N LYS A 155 -2.38 -8.51 1.15
CA LYS A 155 -2.57 -8.91 -0.24
C LYS A 155 -1.62 -8.19 -1.19
N ARG A 156 -1.24 -8.90 -2.25
CA ARG A 156 -0.52 -8.35 -3.40
C ARG A 156 -1.47 -8.17 -4.56
N ILE A 157 -1.55 -6.95 -5.10
CA ILE A 157 -2.50 -6.54 -6.13
C ILE A 157 -1.73 -6.18 -7.38
N ASN A 158 -2.17 -6.66 -8.55
CA ASN A 158 -1.59 -6.27 -9.82
C ASN A 158 -1.75 -4.77 -10.04
N LYS A 159 -0.69 -4.11 -10.51
CA LYS A 159 -0.74 -2.70 -10.89
C LYS A 159 -1.79 -2.47 -11.97
N ARG A 160 -2.57 -1.42 -11.79
CA ARG A 160 -3.59 -1.01 -12.75
C ARG A 160 -3.12 0.23 -13.51
N LYS A 161 -2.97 0.11 -14.82
CA LYS A 161 -2.59 1.27 -15.65
C LYS A 161 -3.70 2.33 -15.60
N PHE A 162 -3.31 3.59 -15.44
CA PHE A 162 -4.26 4.71 -15.38
C PHE A 162 -5.14 4.81 -16.64
N ASP A 163 -4.59 4.42 -17.80
CA ASP A 163 -5.31 4.42 -19.06
C ASP A 163 -6.43 3.37 -19.15
N THR A 164 -6.38 2.35 -18.28
CA THR A 164 -7.44 1.33 -18.22
C THR A 164 -8.70 1.83 -17.50
N VAL A 165 -8.60 2.93 -16.77
CA VAL A 165 -9.76 3.56 -16.12
C VAL A 165 -10.39 4.55 -17.10
N ILE A 166 -11.62 4.26 -17.48
CA ILE A 166 -12.37 5.08 -18.44
C ILE A 166 -13.18 6.11 -17.66
N LEU A 167 -12.73 7.36 -17.73
CA LEU A 167 -13.38 8.54 -17.18
C LEU A 167 -13.54 9.56 -18.30
N ASP A 168 -14.46 10.48 -18.14
CA ASP A 168 -14.59 11.59 -19.08
C ASP A 168 -13.27 12.35 -19.17
N PRO A 169 -12.85 12.79 -20.38
CA PRO A 169 -11.50 13.32 -20.63
C PRO A 169 -11.09 14.45 -19.70
N ASP A 170 -12.01 15.38 -19.41
CA ASP A 170 -11.75 16.53 -18.55
C ASP A 170 -11.41 16.08 -17.12
N VAL A 171 -12.19 15.15 -16.57
CA VAL A 171 -11.98 14.59 -15.23
C VAL A 171 -10.65 13.84 -15.19
N LYS A 172 -10.37 13.03 -16.21
CA LYS A 172 -9.13 12.25 -16.32
C LYS A 172 -7.90 13.15 -16.41
N GLY A 173 -7.98 14.21 -17.25
CA GLY A 173 -6.92 15.20 -17.43
C GLY A 173 -6.63 15.99 -16.16
N GLU A 174 -7.68 16.39 -15.43
CA GLU A 174 -7.55 17.09 -14.17
C GLU A 174 -6.83 16.24 -13.11
N ILE A 175 -7.26 14.99 -12.93
CA ILE A 175 -6.60 14.05 -11.98
C ILE A 175 -5.13 13.85 -12.35
N HIS A 176 -4.84 13.64 -13.62
CA HIS A 176 -3.46 13.46 -14.10
C HIS A 176 -2.60 14.70 -13.80
N SER A 177 -3.14 15.90 -14.05
CA SER A 177 -2.45 17.17 -13.75
C SER A 177 -2.17 17.32 -12.24
N MET A 178 -3.12 16.98 -11.37
CA MET A 178 -2.94 17.04 -9.92
C MET A 178 -1.86 16.08 -9.44
N ILE A 179 -1.85 14.85 -9.93
CA ILE A 179 -0.83 13.85 -9.59
C ILE A 179 0.55 14.30 -10.09
N HIS A 180 0.62 14.87 -11.29
CA HIS A 180 1.87 15.39 -11.83
C HIS A 180 2.42 16.55 -10.98
N LYS A 181 1.55 17.48 -10.56
CA LYS A 181 1.94 18.56 -9.63
C LYS A 181 2.43 18.01 -8.30
N TYR A 182 1.72 17.06 -7.73
CA TYR A 182 2.12 16.41 -6.47
C TYR A 182 3.51 15.77 -6.56
N ASN A 183 3.86 15.15 -7.67
CA ASN A 183 5.17 14.53 -7.88
C ASN A 183 6.30 15.54 -8.22
N ASN A 184 5.97 16.81 -8.46
CA ASN A 184 6.95 17.81 -8.84
C ASN A 184 7.70 18.33 -7.60
N LYS A 185 9.03 18.15 -7.58
CA LYS A 185 9.90 18.59 -6.47
C LYS A 185 9.88 20.10 -6.28
N GLU A 186 9.89 20.87 -7.36
CA GLU A 186 9.85 22.34 -7.30
C GLU A 186 8.54 22.83 -6.68
N TYR A 187 7.43 22.19 -7.03
CA TYR A 187 6.13 22.48 -6.44
C TYR A 187 6.12 22.19 -4.94
N LYS A 188 6.71 21.06 -4.53
CA LYS A 188 6.86 20.71 -3.11
C LYS A 188 7.67 21.78 -2.35
N GLU A 189 8.85 22.17 -2.87
CA GLU A 189 9.67 23.19 -2.23
C GLU A 189 8.97 24.57 -2.17
N LYS A 190 8.19 24.89 -3.19
CA LYS A 190 7.39 26.11 -3.21
C LYS A 190 6.30 26.09 -2.13
N LEU A 191 5.58 24.99 -1.95
CA LEU A 191 4.60 24.84 -0.86
C LEU A 191 5.26 25.02 0.50
N LYS A 192 6.41 24.36 0.69
CA LYS A 192 7.21 24.45 1.91
C LYS A 192 7.65 25.89 2.22
N SER A 193 8.04 26.68 1.21
CA SER A 193 8.39 28.09 1.39
C SER A 193 7.22 28.95 1.85
N PHE A 194 5.99 28.52 1.60
CA PHE A 194 4.75 29.16 2.09
C PHE A 194 4.28 28.61 3.44
N GLY A 195 4.99 27.65 4.04
CA GLY A 195 4.56 26.98 5.26
C GLY A 195 3.36 26.04 5.05
N ILE A 196 3.12 25.59 3.81
CA ILE A 196 2.01 24.70 3.45
C ILE A 196 2.52 23.27 3.37
N ASN A 197 1.87 22.36 4.07
CA ASN A 197 2.19 20.93 4.04
C ASN A 197 1.96 20.37 2.64
N HIS A 198 2.96 19.67 2.12
CA HIS A 198 2.85 18.94 0.86
C HIS A 198 2.06 17.65 1.09
N LYS A 199 0.81 17.61 0.65
CA LYS A 199 -0.10 16.46 0.74
C LYS A 199 -1.10 16.51 -0.43
N LEU A 200 -1.82 15.40 -0.65
CA LEU A 200 -2.89 15.34 -1.64
C LEU A 200 -4.05 14.53 -1.08
N ASN A 201 -5.18 15.18 -0.80
CA ASN A 201 -6.37 14.56 -0.24
C ASN A 201 -7.51 14.58 -1.27
N LEU A 202 -7.95 13.40 -1.70
CA LEU A 202 -8.99 13.23 -2.71
C LEU A 202 -10.22 12.57 -2.10
N VAL A 203 -11.41 13.02 -2.49
CA VAL A 203 -12.66 12.33 -2.18
C VAL A 203 -13.22 11.72 -3.47
N LEU A 204 -13.42 10.42 -3.47
CA LEU A 204 -14.10 9.69 -4.54
C LEU A 204 -15.53 9.40 -4.10
N SER A 205 -16.50 10.09 -4.70
CA SER A 205 -17.89 9.98 -4.31
C SER A 205 -18.76 9.46 -5.46
N GLY A 206 -19.70 8.58 -5.17
CA GLY A 206 -20.67 8.10 -6.15
C GLY A 206 -21.14 6.68 -5.86
N LEU A 207 -22.09 6.22 -6.66
CA LEU A 207 -22.74 4.93 -6.53
C LEU A 207 -21.75 3.75 -6.53
N PRO A 208 -22.08 2.61 -5.90
CA PRO A 208 -21.33 1.39 -6.04
C PRO A 208 -21.17 0.98 -7.51
N GLY A 209 -20.05 0.38 -7.87
CA GLY A 209 -19.83 -0.11 -9.23
C GLY A 209 -19.55 0.96 -10.29
N THR A 210 -19.29 2.21 -9.91
CA THR A 210 -18.98 3.30 -10.86
C THR A 210 -17.48 3.46 -11.13
N GLY A 211 -16.60 2.72 -10.42
CA GLY A 211 -15.18 2.71 -10.70
C GLY A 211 -14.28 3.41 -9.67
N LYS A 212 -14.80 3.81 -8.48
CA LYS A 212 -14.02 4.46 -7.40
C LYS A 212 -12.76 3.69 -7.05
N SER A 213 -12.87 2.42 -6.67
CA SER A 213 -11.72 1.57 -6.32
C SER A 213 -10.78 1.36 -7.52
N SER A 214 -11.32 1.29 -8.73
CA SER A 214 -10.51 1.21 -9.96
C SER A 214 -9.61 2.42 -10.15
N LEU A 215 -10.13 3.62 -9.90
CA LEU A 215 -9.34 4.85 -9.95
C LEU A 215 -8.30 4.87 -8.83
N MET A 216 -8.68 4.50 -7.61
CA MET A 216 -7.77 4.42 -6.46
C MET A 216 -6.55 3.53 -6.77
N PHE A 217 -6.77 2.29 -7.25
CA PHE A 217 -5.68 1.38 -7.64
C PHE A 217 -4.82 1.94 -8.77
N SER A 218 -5.41 2.65 -9.72
CA SER A 218 -4.66 3.25 -10.80
C SER A 218 -3.81 4.45 -10.36
N ILE A 219 -4.31 5.27 -9.42
CA ILE A 219 -3.54 6.36 -8.80
C ILE A 219 -2.35 5.79 -8.01
N ALA A 220 -2.59 4.76 -7.18
CA ALA A 220 -1.53 4.08 -6.45
C ALA A 220 -0.44 3.53 -7.39
N SER A 221 -0.85 2.92 -8.50
CA SER A 221 0.06 2.39 -9.53
C SER A 221 0.87 3.50 -10.21
N LEU A 222 0.22 4.62 -10.55
CA LEU A 222 0.86 5.78 -11.19
C LEU A 222 1.89 6.45 -10.26
N LEU A 223 1.56 6.56 -8.98
CA LEU A 223 2.43 7.09 -7.94
C LEU A 223 3.49 6.09 -7.47
N ARG A 224 3.42 4.83 -7.88
CA ARG A 224 4.26 3.72 -7.39
C ARG A 224 4.22 3.59 -5.87
N LYS A 225 3.04 3.80 -5.29
CA LYS A 225 2.79 3.71 -3.85
C LYS A 225 1.95 2.46 -3.56
N ASP A 226 2.30 1.77 -2.49
CA ASP A 226 1.45 0.73 -1.92
C ASP A 226 0.17 1.33 -1.34
N ILE A 227 -0.77 0.51 -0.91
CA ILE A 227 -2.05 0.98 -0.38
C ILE A 227 -2.12 0.59 1.09
N ALA A 228 -2.39 1.55 1.95
CA ALA A 228 -2.63 1.35 3.37
C ALA A 228 -4.08 1.73 3.70
N THR A 229 -4.85 0.79 4.26
CA THR A 229 -6.27 1.01 4.59
C THR A 229 -6.57 0.69 6.06
N ILE A 230 -7.58 1.36 6.60
CA ILE A 230 -8.12 1.10 7.93
C ILE A 230 -9.60 0.77 7.79
N ASP A 231 -10.02 -0.33 8.43
CA ASP A 231 -11.44 -0.69 8.53
C ASP A 231 -12.08 0.02 9.73
N PHE A 232 -12.96 0.97 9.45
CA PHE A 232 -13.73 1.67 10.47
C PHE A 232 -14.82 0.83 11.14
N ASN A 233 -15.15 -0.35 10.61
CA ASN A 233 -16.07 -1.27 11.27
C ASN A 233 -15.40 -2.06 12.40
N ASN A 234 -14.07 -1.98 12.52
CA ASN A 234 -13.34 -2.59 13.61
C ASN A 234 -13.70 -1.90 14.95
N LYS A 235 -14.37 -2.63 15.85
CA LYS A 235 -14.82 -2.12 17.16
C LYS A 235 -13.67 -1.71 18.08
N GLY A 236 -12.46 -2.21 17.86
CA GLY A 236 -11.26 -1.85 18.63
C GLY A 236 -10.57 -0.58 18.14
N LEU A 237 -11.05 0.05 17.08
CA LEU A 237 -10.44 1.24 16.51
C LEU A 237 -10.90 2.50 17.27
N THR A 238 -10.02 3.05 18.10
CA THR A 238 -10.21 4.29 18.88
C THR A 238 -9.43 5.45 18.26
N ASP A 239 -9.67 6.69 18.73
CA ASP A 239 -8.86 7.86 18.34
C ASP A 239 -7.36 7.61 18.58
N HIS A 240 -7.01 7.02 19.73
CA HIS A 240 -5.63 6.71 20.05
C HIS A 240 -5.01 5.71 19.07
N SER A 241 -5.68 4.58 18.83
CA SER A 241 -5.18 3.56 17.90
C SER A 241 -5.11 4.08 16.45
N PHE A 242 -6.04 4.96 16.05
CA PHE A 242 -6.01 5.63 14.75
C PHE A 242 -4.79 6.55 14.61
N ILE A 243 -4.48 7.38 15.64
CA ILE A 243 -3.29 8.23 15.64
C ILE A 243 -2.02 7.40 15.61
N VAL A 244 -1.96 6.28 16.36
CA VAL A 244 -0.83 5.35 16.31
C VAL A 244 -0.68 4.75 14.90
N ALA A 245 -1.79 4.35 14.27
CA ALA A 245 -1.78 3.85 12.90
C ALA A 245 -1.22 4.89 11.93
N LEU A 246 -1.70 6.13 12.01
CA LEU A 246 -1.22 7.23 11.15
C LEU A 246 0.29 7.42 11.30
N ASN A 247 0.82 7.42 12.53
CA ASN A 247 2.25 7.60 12.77
C ASN A 247 3.10 6.45 12.20
N LYS A 248 2.53 5.25 12.14
CA LYS A 248 3.20 4.03 11.68
C LYS A 248 2.84 3.61 10.25
N ILE A 249 2.15 4.46 9.46
CA ILE A 249 1.85 4.14 8.05
C ILE A 249 3.14 3.68 7.35
N PRO A 250 3.13 2.53 6.65
CA PRO A 250 4.28 2.05 5.91
C PRO A 250 4.76 3.11 4.91
N LYS A 251 6.07 3.15 4.68
CA LYS A 251 6.67 4.11 3.74
C LYS A 251 6.13 3.90 2.33
N ASP A 252 6.03 4.99 1.58
CA ASP A 252 5.59 5.00 0.18
C ASP A 252 4.20 4.40 -0.03
N CYS A 253 3.30 4.58 0.93
CA CYS A 253 1.90 4.19 0.81
C CYS A 253 1.00 5.38 0.44
N LEU A 254 -0.07 5.05 -0.28
CA LEU A 254 -1.28 5.84 -0.42
C LEU A 254 -2.23 5.40 0.68
N PHE A 255 -2.74 6.34 1.47
CA PHE A 255 -3.64 6.03 2.58
C PHE A 255 -5.10 6.10 2.13
N VAL A 256 -5.88 5.08 2.47
CA VAL A 256 -7.27 4.96 2.03
C VAL A 256 -8.21 4.86 3.23
N LEU A 257 -9.23 5.70 3.21
CA LEU A 257 -10.36 5.65 4.13
C LEU A 257 -11.59 5.23 3.31
N GLU A 258 -11.89 3.92 3.30
CA GLU A 258 -13.01 3.39 2.54
C GLU A 258 -14.33 3.60 3.27
N ASP A 259 -15.37 3.93 2.49
CA ASP A 259 -16.77 4.08 2.92
C ASP A 259 -16.93 4.90 4.22
N ILE A 260 -16.31 6.08 4.25
CA ILE A 260 -16.26 6.95 5.44
C ILE A 260 -17.67 7.30 5.95
N ASP A 261 -18.68 7.22 5.12
CA ASP A 261 -20.08 7.41 5.49
C ASP A 261 -20.59 6.37 6.50
N ALA A 262 -19.97 5.19 6.60
CA ALA A 262 -20.26 4.22 7.66
C ALA A 262 -20.07 4.82 9.06
N LEU A 263 -19.11 5.73 9.25
CA LEU A 263 -18.90 6.44 10.51
C LEU A 263 -20.06 7.34 10.93
N TYR A 264 -20.93 7.73 9.98
CA TYR A 264 -22.04 8.66 10.23
C TYR A 264 -23.37 7.95 10.43
N ILE A 265 -23.58 6.79 9.83
CA ILE A 265 -24.85 6.07 9.85
C ILE A 265 -25.12 5.43 11.23
N GLU A 266 -24.09 5.10 11.98
CA GLU A 266 -24.23 4.40 13.26
C GLU A 266 -24.11 5.29 14.50
N ARG A 267 -24.03 6.62 14.34
CA ARG A 267 -23.92 7.56 15.49
C ARG A 267 -25.08 7.49 16.48
N ASP A 268 -26.23 6.98 16.04
CA ASP A 268 -27.44 6.94 16.88
C ASP A 268 -27.55 5.69 17.77
N LYS A 269 -26.63 4.73 17.71
CA LYS A 269 -26.87 3.43 18.33
C LYS A 269 -25.95 2.97 19.46
N THR A 270 -24.72 3.47 19.63
CA THR A 270 -23.90 3.10 20.81
C THR A 270 -22.69 4.01 21.03
N HIS A 271 -22.47 4.37 22.28
CA HIS A 271 -21.48 5.36 22.77
C HIS A 271 -20.08 4.82 23.03
N ASP A 272 -19.61 3.73 22.43
CA ASP A 272 -18.32 3.17 22.85
C ASP A 272 -17.29 3.05 21.72
N ASN A 273 -16.15 3.74 21.95
CA ASN A 273 -14.82 3.46 21.40
C ASN A 273 -14.68 3.46 19.87
N ARG A 274 -15.14 4.50 19.17
CA ARG A 274 -14.91 4.68 17.74
C ARG A 274 -14.07 5.92 17.46
N VAL A 275 -13.45 5.96 16.29
CA VAL A 275 -12.72 7.15 15.83
C VAL A 275 -13.67 8.34 15.76
N SER A 276 -13.33 9.40 16.48
CA SER A 276 -14.12 10.63 16.51
C SER A 276 -13.95 11.40 15.21
N PHE A 277 -15.01 12.13 14.85
CA PHE A 277 -14.95 13.04 13.72
C PHE A 277 -13.83 14.10 13.86
N SER A 278 -13.63 14.61 15.07
CA SER A 278 -12.57 15.56 15.38
C SER A 278 -11.18 14.98 15.10
N CYS A 279 -10.97 13.69 15.36
CA CYS A 279 -9.73 13.02 15.07
C CYS A 279 -9.44 12.98 13.56
N ILE A 280 -10.45 12.68 12.74
CA ILE A 280 -10.35 12.69 11.27
C ILE A 280 -10.07 14.10 10.74
N LEU A 281 -10.75 15.12 11.25
CA LEU A 281 -10.50 16.51 10.86
C LEU A 281 -9.07 16.94 11.17
N ASN A 282 -8.57 16.57 12.37
CA ASN A 282 -7.20 16.86 12.79
C ASN A 282 -6.15 16.11 11.96
N PHE A 283 -6.47 14.93 11.46
CA PHE A 283 -5.64 14.23 10.52
C PHE A 283 -5.60 14.95 9.15
N LEU A 284 -6.75 15.39 8.64
CA LEU A 284 -6.81 16.01 7.32
C LEU A 284 -6.11 17.36 7.26
N ASP A 285 -6.17 18.18 8.32
CA ASP A 285 -5.69 19.57 8.29
C ASP A 285 -5.14 20.07 9.63
N GLY A 286 -5.02 19.24 10.64
CA GLY A 286 -4.59 19.61 11.97
C GLY A 286 -3.22 19.05 12.34
N VAL A 287 -3.05 18.88 13.65
CA VAL A 287 -1.79 18.48 14.30
C VAL A 287 -1.30 17.10 13.85
N TYR A 288 -2.24 16.23 13.42
CA TYR A 288 -1.92 14.88 12.93
C TYR A 288 -1.76 14.80 11.41
N SER A 289 -1.82 15.94 10.72
CA SER A 289 -1.61 15.99 9.26
C SER A 289 -0.20 15.55 8.89
N LYS A 290 -0.08 14.66 7.93
CA LYS A 290 1.18 14.06 7.52
C LYS A 290 1.67 14.66 6.21
N GLU A 291 2.92 15.08 6.20
CA GLU A 291 3.59 15.56 4.98
C GLU A 291 3.85 14.39 4.02
N ASP A 292 3.84 14.66 2.72
CA ASP A 292 4.06 13.70 1.64
C ASP A 292 3.06 12.54 1.58
N LEU A 293 1.91 12.66 2.24
CA LEU A 293 0.87 11.65 2.22
C LEU A 293 -0.17 11.96 1.13
N VAL A 294 -0.51 10.93 0.36
CA VAL A 294 -1.68 10.94 -0.51
C VAL A 294 -2.79 10.20 0.21
N THR A 295 -3.92 10.86 0.43
CA THR A 295 -5.09 10.27 1.07
C THR A 295 -6.24 10.20 0.06
N ILE A 296 -6.86 9.03 -0.04
CA ILE A 296 -8.10 8.85 -0.80
C ILE A 296 -9.21 8.46 0.16
N ILE A 297 -10.27 9.22 0.12
CA ILE A 297 -11.50 8.97 0.89
C ILE A 297 -12.55 8.50 -0.09
N THR A 298 -13.19 7.35 0.18
CA THR A 298 -14.34 6.92 -0.61
C THR A 298 -15.64 7.09 0.16
N THR A 299 -16.70 7.45 -0.54
CA THR A 299 -18.06 7.54 0.01
C THR A 299 -19.10 7.24 -1.06
N ASN A 300 -20.18 6.61 -0.67
CA ASN A 300 -21.35 6.44 -1.50
C ASN A 300 -22.33 7.62 -1.33
N HIS A 301 -22.21 8.38 -0.23
CA HIS A 301 -23.14 9.44 0.15
C HIS A 301 -22.44 10.76 0.47
N LEU A 302 -22.06 11.52 -0.56
CA LEU A 302 -21.40 12.80 -0.38
C LEU A 302 -22.24 13.78 0.47
N SER A 303 -23.56 13.74 0.34
CA SER A 303 -24.49 14.60 1.09
C SER A 303 -24.51 14.32 2.59
N LYS A 304 -24.12 13.10 3.01
CA LYS A 304 -24.03 12.70 4.42
C LYS A 304 -22.68 13.08 5.05
N LEU A 305 -21.67 13.40 4.23
CA LEU A 305 -20.39 13.88 4.75
C LEU A 305 -20.58 15.27 5.35
N ASP A 306 -20.03 15.44 6.56
CA ASP A 306 -20.03 16.76 7.19
C ASP A 306 -19.24 17.76 6.33
N LYS A 307 -19.85 18.95 6.15
CA LYS A 307 -19.24 20.03 5.37
C LYS A 307 -17.85 20.44 5.87
N ALA A 308 -17.52 20.13 7.11
CA ALA A 308 -16.20 20.39 7.65
C ALA A 308 -15.09 19.52 6.99
N ILE A 309 -15.40 18.29 6.54
CA ILE A 309 -14.41 17.46 5.81
C ILE A 309 -14.03 18.11 4.48
N ILE A 310 -15.04 18.56 3.73
CA ILE A 310 -14.86 19.06 2.36
C ILE A 310 -14.38 20.50 2.26
N ARG A 311 -13.92 21.10 3.37
CA ARG A 311 -13.35 22.45 3.36
C ARG A 311 -12.04 22.50 2.56
N PRO A 312 -11.73 23.65 1.93
CA PRO A 312 -10.41 23.89 1.35
C PRO A 312 -9.30 23.57 2.36
N MET A 313 -8.13 23.16 1.91
CA MET A 313 -6.98 22.70 2.69
C MET A 313 -7.14 21.33 3.35
N ARG A 314 -8.36 20.81 3.48
CA ARG A 314 -8.62 19.43 3.92
C ARG A 314 -8.75 18.49 2.74
N ILE A 315 -9.54 18.89 1.75
CA ILE A 315 -9.74 18.14 0.51
C ILE A 315 -9.33 19.01 -0.67
N ASP A 316 -8.43 18.49 -1.48
CA ASP A 316 -7.94 19.17 -2.68
C ASP A 316 -8.93 19.02 -3.85
N LYS A 317 -9.60 17.85 -3.93
CA LYS A 317 -10.57 17.59 -4.99
C LYS A 317 -11.61 16.55 -4.59
N ILE A 318 -12.85 16.80 -5.01
CA ILE A 318 -13.95 15.84 -4.98
C ILE A 318 -14.18 15.34 -6.40
N ILE A 319 -14.03 14.05 -6.64
CA ILE A 319 -14.27 13.38 -7.91
C ILE A 319 -15.61 12.66 -7.79
N LYS A 320 -16.56 13.13 -8.57
CA LYS A 320 -17.93 12.56 -8.57
C LYS A 320 -18.05 11.50 -9.64
N PHE A 321 -18.41 10.31 -9.22
CA PHE A 321 -18.75 9.18 -10.09
C PHE A 321 -20.27 9.13 -10.27
N THR A 322 -20.70 9.16 -11.50
CA THR A 322 -22.11 9.14 -11.88
C THR A 322 -22.41 7.86 -12.66
N PHE A 323 -23.62 7.78 -13.20
CA PHE A 323 -23.98 6.77 -14.19
C PHE A 323 -23.06 6.85 -15.40
N CYS A 324 -22.97 5.73 -16.12
CA CYS A 324 -22.14 5.60 -17.30
C CYS A 324 -22.47 6.68 -18.35
N SER A 325 -21.50 7.51 -18.70
CA SER A 325 -21.64 8.52 -19.75
C SER A 325 -21.56 7.87 -21.14
N LYS A 326 -21.98 8.61 -22.17
CA LYS A 326 -21.82 8.17 -23.56
C LYS A 326 -20.37 7.88 -23.90
N TYR A 327 -19.45 8.75 -23.45
CA TYR A 327 -18.02 8.55 -23.64
C TYR A 327 -17.52 7.26 -22.98
N GLN A 328 -17.95 6.99 -21.75
CA GLN A 328 -17.58 5.76 -21.05
C GLN A 328 -18.15 4.53 -21.77
N TYR A 329 -19.43 4.59 -22.18
CA TYR A 329 -20.04 3.50 -22.95
C TYR A 329 -19.23 3.17 -24.21
N ASP A 330 -18.96 4.18 -25.04
CA ASP A 330 -18.24 3.97 -26.31
C ASP A 330 -16.86 3.34 -26.10
N ASN A 331 -16.11 3.87 -25.14
CA ASN A 331 -14.75 3.37 -24.86
C ASN A 331 -14.74 1.99 -24.21
N ILE A 332 -15.74 1.66 -23.38
CA ILE A 332 -15.88 0.32 -22.81
C ILE A 332 -16.25 -0.65 -23.90
N PHE A 333 -17.25 -0.30 -24.73
CA PHE A 333 -17.70 -1.14 -25.83
C PHE A 333 -16.56 -1.45 -26.79
N ASP A 334 -15.82 -0.45 -27.23
CA ASP A 334 -14.69 -0.59 -28.17
C ASP A 334 -13.59 -1.50 -27.61
N LYS A 335 -13.37 -1.51 -26.30
CA LYS A 335 -12.43 -2.42 -25.64
C LYS A 335 -12.89 -3.88 -25.64
N PHE A 336 -14.19 -4.10 -25.47
CA PHE A 336 -14.75 -5.46 -25.43
C PHE A 336 -14.98 -6.02 -26.83
N PHE A 337 -15.46 -5.18 -27.74
CA PHE A 337 -15.91 -5.56 -29.08
C PHE A 337 -15.35 -4.63 -30.16
N PRO A 338 -14.02 -4.62 -30.35
CA PRO A 338 -13.42 -3.83 -31.41
C PRO A 338 -14.07 -4.17 -32.75
N ASP A 339 -14.17 -3.21 -33.66
CA ASP A 339 -14.74 -3.37 -34.99
C ASP A 339 -16.28 -3.57 -35.08
N ASN A 340 -17.03 -3.55 -33.98
CA ASN A 340 -18.50 -3.71 -33.95
C ASN A 340 -19.24 -2.38 -33.79
N LYS A 341 -18.88 -1.33 -34.54
CA LYS A 341 -19.42 0.03 -34.38
C LYS A 341 -20.93 0.12 -34.67
N GLU A 342 -21.44 -0.66 -35.60
CA GLU A 342 -22.88 -0.70 -35.90
C GLU A 342 -23.65 -1.28 -34.71
N LEU A 343 -23.20 -2.39 -34.15
CA LEU A 343 -23.76 -3.02 -32.97
C LEU A 343 -23.74 -2.05 -31.77
N MET A 344 -22.61 -1.36 -31.55
CA MET A 344 -22.45 -0.33 -30.51
C MET A 344 -23.52 0.74 -30.63
N THR A 345 -23.73 1.25 -31.85
CA THR A 345 -24.70 2.32 -32.09
C THR A 345 -26.16 1.85 -31.88
N ASN A 346 -26.47 0.64 -32.32
CA ASN A 346 -27.81 0.07 -32.18
C ASN A 346 -28.18 -0.21 -30.73
N ILE A 347 -27.26 -0.80 -29.98
CA ILE A 347 -27.44 -1.04 -28.53
C ILE A 347 -27.60 0.29 -27.80
N TYR A 348 -26.73 1.28 -28.07
CA TYR A 348 -26.81 2.57 -27.38
C TYR A 348 -28.14 3.28 -27.60
N LYS A 349 -28.75 3.22 -28.81
CA LYS A 349 -30.08 3.80 -29.09
C LYS A 349 -31.15 3.28 -28.13
N ILE A 350 -31.04 2.00 -27.73
CA ILE A 350 -32.02 1.37 -26.84
C ILE A 350 -31.78 1.77 -25.38
N ILE A 351 -30.50 1.76 -24.94
CA ILE A 351 -30.17 1.92 -23.51
C ILE A 351 -29.86 3.37 -23.09
N LYS A 352 -29.76 4.34 -24.01
CA LYS A 352 -29.31 5.73 -23.74
C LYS A 352 -30.12 6.47 -22.67
N ASN A 353 -31.41 6.12 -22.50
CA ASN A 353 -32.28 6.73 -21.49
C ASN A 353 -32.30 5.98 -20.15
N LYS A 354 -31.55 4.90 -20.04
CA LYS A 354 -31.44 4.11 -18.82
C LYS A 354 -30.29 4.60 -17.95
N LYS A 355 -30.45 4.48 -16.65
CA LYS A 355 -29.41 4.81 -15.66
C LYS A 355 -28.68 3.52 -15.24
N PHE A 356 -27.43 3.34 -15.64
CA PHE A 356 -26.64 2.17 -15.30
C PHE A 356 -25.20 2.56 -14.97
N THR A 357 -24.55 1.72 -14.19
CA THR A 357 -23.14 1.90 -13.81
C THR A 357 -22.20 1.20 -14.81
N THR A 358 -20.94 1.58 -14.79
CA THR A 358 -19.92 0.95 -15.63
C THR A 358 -19.74 -0.53 -15.31
N SER A 359 -19.94 -0.96 -14.04
CA SER A 359 -19.85 -2.37 -13.66
C SER A 359 -21.00 -3.21 -14.20
N MET A 360 -22.23 -2.67 -14.25
CA MET A 360 -23.37 -3.35 -14.86
C MET A 360 -23.12 -3.59 -16.35
N LEU A 361 -22.64 -2.55 -17.05
CA LEU A 361 -22.29 -2.62 -18.46
C LEU A 361 -21.22 -3.67 -18.72
N GLN A 362 -20.12 -3.64 -17.94
CA GLN A 362 -19.03 -4.60 -18.09
C GLN A 362 -19.50 -6.03 -17.81
N LYS A 363 -20.32 -6.25 -16.77
CA LYS A 363 -20.86 -7.57 -16.49
C LYS A 363 -21.67 -8.11 -17.66
N TRP A 364 -22.53 -7.28 -18.23
CA TRP A 364 -23.31 -7.64 -19.39
C TRP A 364 -22.44 -7.98 -20.59
N PHE A 365 -21.41 -7.18 -20.90
CA PHE A 365 -20.47 -7.44 -21.98
C PHE A 365 -19.65 -8.71 -21.77
N ILE A 366 -19.24 -9.01 -20.53
CA ILE A 366 -18.52 -10.24 -20.20
C ILE A 366 -19.40 -11.47 -20.46
N THR A 367 -20.70 -11.40 -20.17
CA THR A 367 -21.63 -12.52 -20.39
C THR A 367 -21.72 -12.92 -21.86
N TYR A 368 -21.60 -11.97 -22.78
CA TYR A 368 -21.71 -12.20 -24.22
C TYR A 368 -20.41 -11.91 -24.97
N LEU A 369 -19.27 -12.13 -24.30
CA LEU A 369 -17.95 -11.78 -24.86
C LEU A 369 -17.66 -12.54 -26.16
N ASP A 370 -18.02 -13.81 -26.20
CA ASP A 370 -17.77 -14.71 -27.33
C ASP A 370 -18.80 -14.55 -28.47
N GLU A 371 -20.00 -14.08 -28.16
CA GLU A 371 -21.11 -13.92 -29.11
C GLU A 371 -21.73 -12.51 -29.04
N PRO A 372 -21.03 -11.46 -29.53
CA PRO A 372 -21.49 -10.07 -29.37
C PRO A 372 -22.87 -9.75 -29.97
N LYS A 373 -23.30 -10.50 -30.96
CA LYS A 373 -24.63 -10.30 -31.60
C LYS A 373 -25.77 -10.57 -30.63
N GLU A 374 -25.57 -11.50 -29.69
CA GLU A 374 -26.58 -11.81 -28.67
C GLU A 374 -26.86 -10.65 -27.70
N LEU A 375 -25.94 -9.67 -27.59
CA LEU A 375 -26.21 -8.47 -26.82
C LEU A 375 -27.47 -7.75 -27.26
N LEU A 376 -27.73 -7.67 -28.57
CA LEU A 376 -28.90 -6.97 -29.07
C LEU A 376 -30.19 -7.76 -28.79
N GLU A 377 -30.14 -9.08 -28.90
CA GLU A 377 -31.27 -9.97 -28.64
C GLU A 377 -31.65 -10.00 -27.17
N ASN A 378 -30.65 -9.86 -26.29
CA ASN A 378 -30.78 -9.98 -24.84
C ASN A 378 -30.78 -8.63 -24.08
N VAL A 379 -31.09 -7.52 -24.74
CA VAL A 379 -31.15 -6.20 -24.08
C VAL A 379 -32.13 -6.18 -22.91
N LYS A 380 -33.23 -6.95 -22.98
CA LYS A 380 -34.19 -7.06 -21.89
C LYS A 380 -33.57 -7.59 -20.59
N LEU A 381 -32.64 -8.55 -20.66
CA LEU A 381 -31.93 -9.05 -19.50
C LEU A 381 -31.04 -7.97 -18.86
N PHE A 382 -30.46 -7.07 -19.68
CA PHE A 382 -29.73 -5.93 -19.15
C PHE A 382 -30.64 -4.92 -18.45
N GLU A 383 -31.86 -4.68 -18.99
CA GLU A 383 -32.88 -3.85 -18.34
C GLU A 383 -33.33 -4.44 -16.99
N GLU A 384 -33.53 -5.75 -16.93
CA GLU A 384 -33.82 -6.46 -15.67
C GLU A 384 -32.66 -6.29 -14.64
N LEU A 385 -31.41 -6.40 -15.08
CA LEU A 385 -30.26 -6.17 -14.23
C LEU A 385 -30.24 -4.75 -13.66
N ILE A 386 -30.55 -3.75 -14.46
CA ILE A 386 -30.68 -2.35 -14.04
C ILE A 386 -31.77 -2.20 -12.98
N ASN A 387 -32.94 -2.78 -13.21
CA ASN A 387 -34.09 -2.65 -12.32
C ASN A 387 -33.86 -3.33 -10.98
N VAL A 388 -33.33 -4.56 -10.96
CA VAL A 388 -33.03 -5.30 -9.72
C VAL A 388 -32.04 -4.56 -8.84
N THR A 389 -31.08 -3.87 -9.45
CA THR A 389 -30.07 -3.11 -8.71
C THR A 389 -30.61 -1.76 -8.26
N SER A 390 -31.49 -1.14 -9.06
CA SER A 390 -32.11 0.17 -8.74
C SER A 390 -33.03 0.10 -7.52
N ASP A 391 -33.81 -0.96 -7.37
CA ASP A 391 -34.79 -1.09 -6.27
C ASP A 391 -34.15 -1.34 -4.90
N LYS A 392 -32.96 -1.99 -4.86
CA LYS A 392 -32.26 -2.27 -3.62
C LYS A 392 -31.31 -1.15 -3.19
N ASP A 393 -30.58 -0.57 -4.13
CA ASP A 393 -29.52 0.37 -3.83
C ASP A 393 -29.96 1.85 -3.88
N TYR A 394 -30.97 2.19 -4.71
CA TYR A 394 -31.40 3.58 -4.87
C TYR A 394 -32.28 4.10 -3.74
N ASN A 395 -33.06 3.26 -3.10
CA ASN A 395 -33.86 3.64 -1.92
C ASN A 395 -33.01 3.84 -0.66
N MET A 396 -31.77 3.33 -0.64
CA MET A 396 -30.78 3.65 0.39
C MET A 396 -30.02 4.95 0.10
N PHE A 397 -30.06 5.49 -1.12
CA PHE A 397 -29.22 6.59 -1.60
C PHE A 397 -29.97 7.92 -1.81
N ASN A 398 -31.29 7.94 -1.62
CA ASN A 398 -32.12 9.14 -1.51
C ASN A 398 -32.43 9.46 -0.06
#